data_88a9a65891e41f1ae24a60b1aab60957
#
_entry.id   88a9a65891e41f1ae24a60b1aab60957
#
_cell.length_a   1.000
_cell.length_b   1.000
_cell.length_c   1.000
_cell.angle_alpha   90.00
_cell.angle_beta   90.00
_cell.angle_gamma   90.00
#
_symmetry.space_group_name_H-M   'P 1'
#
loop_
_entity.id
_entity.type
_entity.pdbx_description
1 polymer ?
#
loop_
_entity_poly.entity_id
_entity_poly.type
_entity_poly.pdbx_seq_one_letter_code
_entity_poly.pdbx_strand_id
1 'polypeptide(L)'
;LNVPELPNIKDKETVKEAYTDEELLALLKRPPKNCSFCEYRNWVIVNFLMNCGCRSASVRNIQNRDVDLEIRQIVLRHTKNGKIQTVPLCSLMVSILREYMPIRGGKPEDYLFCDQYGGMLSMNGLRLAVARHNQSRGVDKTSAHLYRHTFARKYLVDCGGDALMLQKILGHSTLKMTKHYCAIYDADIAKDYDRFSPLAQLNQPKERIRKRL
;
A
#
# COMPACT_ATOMS: atom_id res chain seq x y z
N LEU A 1 -39.99 10.62 -34.87
CA LEU A 1 -39.26 10.94 -33.64
C LEU A 1 -37.98 10.11 -33.59
N ASN A 2 -36.85 10.73 -34.01
CA ASN A 2 -35.53 10.13 -33.93
C ASN A 2 -35.09 10.15 -32.45
N VAL A 3 -34.99 8.98 -31.85
CA VAL A 3 -34.33 8.81 -30.55
C VAL A 3 -32.82 8.84 -30.82
N PRO A 4 -32.05 9.75 -30.19
CA PRO A 4 -30.59 9.74 -30.37
C PRO A 4 -30.02 8.48 -29.71
N GLU A 5 -29.22 7.72 -30.47
CA GLU A 5 -28.44 6.61 -29.97
C GLU A 5 -27.47 7.12 -28.88
N LEU A 6 -27.60 6.54 -27.70
CA LEU A 6 -26.65 6.79 -26.60
C LEU A 6 -25.27 6.27 -27.02
N PRO A 7 -24.20 7.04 -26.79
CA PRO A 7 -22.87 6.60 -27.15
C PRO A 7 -22.51 5.32 -26.38
N ASN A 8 -22.06 4.32 -27.13
CA ASN A 8 -21.55 3.06 -26.59
C ASN A 8 -20.43 3.35 -25.60
N ILE A 9 -20.68 3.14 -24.31
CA ILE A 9 -19.66 3.21 -23.28
C ILE A 9 -18.73 2.01 -23.48
N LYS A 10 -17.69 2.22 -24.29
CA LYS A 10 -16.51 1.36 -24.32
C LYS A 10 -15.70 1.66 -23.07
N ASP A 11 -15.98 1.00 -21.97
CA ASP A 11 -15.02 0.84 -20.88
C ASP A 11 -15.30 -0.48 -20.16
N LYS A 12 -14.93 -1.59 -20.79
CA LYS A 12 -14.44 -2.75 -20.07
C LYS A 12 -13.02 -2.40 -19.60
N GLU A 13 -12.89 -1.56 -18.58
CA GLU A 13 -11.66 -1.57 -17.78
C GLU A 13 -11.50 -3.00 -17.26
N THR A 14 -10.57 -3.74 -17.84
CA THR A 14 -10.13 -5.02 -17.27
C THR A 14 -9.60 -4.71 -15.89
N VAL A 15 -10.39 -5.01 -14.86
CA VAL A 15 -9.99 -4.91 -13.46
C VAL A 15 -8.73 -5.77 -13.34
N LYS A 16 -7.56 -5.12 -13.26
CA LYS A 16 -6.30 -5.84 -13.05
C LYS A 16 -6.44 -6.62 -11.76
N GLU A 17 -6.37 -7.94 -11.88
CA GLU A 17 -6.51 -8.85 -10.77
C GLU A 17 -5.47 -8.53 -9.69
N ALA A 18 -5.93 -8.20 -8.47
CA ALA A 18 -5.06 -7.91 -7.33
C ALA A 18 -4.18 -9.14 -7.00
N TYR A 19 -3.15 -8.94 -6.19
CA TYR A 19 -2.42 -10.08 -5.61
C TYR A 19 -3.36 -10.89 -4.69
N THR A 20 -3.27 -12.22 -4.77
CA THR A 20 -3.95 -13.11 -3.82
C THR A 20 -3.24 -13.11 -2.46
N ASP A 21 -3.85 -13.69 -1.44
CA ASP A 21 -3.25 -13.78 -0.11
C ASP A 21 -2.01 -14.69 -0.11
N GLU A 22 -2.05 -15.79 -0.87
CA GLU A 22 -0.91 -16.69 -1.05
C GLU A 22 0.26 -16.00 -1.74
N GLU A 23 -0.01 -15.24 -2.82
CA GLU A 23 1.00 -14.43 -3.49
C GLU A 23 1.60 -13.39 -2.53
N LEU A 24 0.78 -12.70 -1.74
CA LEU A 24 1.26 -11.72 -0.77
C LEU A 24 2.10 -12.37 0.34
N LEU A 25 1.70 -13.52 0.87
CA LEU A 25 2.49 -14.24 1.86
C LEU A 25 3.87 -14.60 1.33
N ALA A 26 3.96 -15.04 0.07
CA ALA A 26 5.25 -15.32 -0.59
C ALA A 26 6.07 -14.04 -0.79
N LEU A 27 5.45 -12.97 -1.30
CA LEU A 27 6.10 -11.69 -1.60
C LEU A 27 6.61 -10.96 -0.36
N LEU A 28 5.86 -11.00 0.75
CA LEU A 28 6.19 -10.30 1.99
C LEU A 28 7.11 -11.12 2.91
N LYS A 29 7.35 -12.41 2.59
CA LYS A 29 8.24 -13.26 3.37
C LYS A 29 9.66 -12.69 3.40
N ARG A 30 10.24 -12.61 4.60
CA ARG A 30 11.62 -12.11 4.80
C ARG A 30 12.63 -12.92 3.98
N PRO A 31 13.59 -12.30 3.30
CA PRO A 31 14.68 -13.00 2.62
C PRO A 31 15.63 -13.65 3.63
N PRO A 32 16.46 -14.61 3.18
CA PRO A 32 17.47 -15.23 4.04
C PRO A 32 18.53 -14.22 4.50
N LYS A 33 19.21 -14.51 5.63
CA LYS A 33 20.20 -13.60 6.24
C LYS A 33 21.38 -13.26 5.32
N ASN A 34 21.75 -14.17 4.42
CA ASN A 34 22.85 -14.03 3.48
C ASN A 34 22.43 -13.43 2.11
N CYS A 35 21.24 -12.83 2.01
CA CYS A 35 20.82 -12.18 0.79
C CYS A 35 21.65 -10.92 0.52
N SER A 36 21.75 -10.52 -0.76
CA SER A 36 22.40 -9.28 -1.16
C SER A 36 21.64 -8.03 -0.65
N PHE A 37 22.36 -6.90 -0.54
CA PHE A 37 21.71 -5.61 -0.25
C PHE A 37 20.54 -5.32 -1.19
N CYS A 38 20.69 -5.59 -2.49
CA CYS A 38 19.64 -5.34 -3.47
C CYS A 38 18.39 -6.19 -3.22
N GLU A 39 18.56 -7.47 -2.86
CA GLU A 39 17.42 -8.34 -2.52
C GLU A 39 16.74 -7.89 -1.24
N TYR A 40 17.50 -7.53 -0.21
CA TYR A 40 16.94 -7.02 1.04
C TYR A 40 16.19 -5.70 0.82
N ARG A 41 16.79 -4.73 0.11
CA ARG A 41 16.14 -3.47 -0.28
C ARG A 41 14.86 -3.71 -1.07
N ASN A 42 14.86 -4.62 -2.05
CA ASN A 42 13.68 -4.91 -2.87
C ASN A 42 12.53 -5.46 -2.02
N TRP A 43 12.83 -6.33 -1.06
CA TRP A 43 11.88 -6.80 -0.09
C TRP A 43 11.32 -5.66 0.79
N VAL A 44 12.16 -4.75 1.26
CA VAL A 44 11.71 -3.58 2.03
C VAL A 44 10.82 -2.68 1.18
N ILE A 45 11.16 -2.44 -0.10
CA ILE A 45 10.32 -1.68 -1.05
C ILE A 45 8.94 -2.31 -1.19
N VAL A 46 8.85 -3.62 -1.37
CA VAL A 46 7.59 -4.34 -1.54
C VAL A 46 6.72 -4.24 -0.28
N ASN A 47 7.30 -4.44 0.90
CA ASN A 47 6.61 -4.23 2.17
C ASN A 47 6.13 -2.77 2.32
N PHE A 48 6.95 -1.80 1.94
CA PHE A 48 6.56 -0.39 1.96
C PHE A 48 5.40 -0.07 1.01
N LEU A 49 5.41 -0.63 -0.20
CA LEU A 49 4.31 -0.50 -1.16
C LEU A 49 3.01 -1.08 -0.59
N MET A 50 3.08 -2.20 0.12
CA MET A 50 1.92 -2.80 0.81
C MET A 50 1.52 -2.06 2.09
N ASN A 51 2.42 -1.31 2.73
CA ASN A 51 2.08 -0.50 3.90
C ASN A 51 1.23 0.73 3.54
N CYS A 52 1.47 1.35 2.38
CA CYS A 52 0.89 2.66 2.09
C CYS A 52 0.28 2.82 0.69
N GLY A 53 0.47 1.88 -0.21
CA GLY A 53 -0.03 1.97 -1.58
C GLY A 53 0.47 3.19 -2.36
N CYS A 54 1.60 3.82 -1.99
CA CYS A 54 2.07 5.03 -2.62
C CYS A 54 2.53 4.81 -4.08
N ARG A 55 2.69 5.88 -4.84
CA ARG A 55 3.13 5.80 -6.24
C ARG A 55 4.63 5.55 -6.32
N SER A 56 5.06 4.79 -7.34
CA SER A 56 6.48 4.48 -7.60
C SER A 56 7.37 5.72 -7.67
N ALA A 57 6.89 6.80 -8.27
CA ALA A 57 7.63 8.07 -8.32
C ALA A 57 7.88 8.66 -6.93
N SER A 58 6.94 8.51 -6.01
CA SER A 58 7.12 8.98 -4.62
C SER A 58 8.12 8.11 -3.87
N VAL A 59 8.08 6.78 -4.06
CA VAL A 59 8.99 5.83 -3.38
C VAL A 59 10.46 6.14 -3.66
N ARG A 60 10.81 6.38 -4.93
CA ARG A 60 12.21 6.63 -5.32
C ARG A 60 12.79 7.93 -4.75
N ASN A 61 11.96 8.89 -4.42
CA ASN A 61 12.38 10.21 -3.94
C ASN A 61 12.46 10.32 -2.42
N ILE A 62 12.13 9.27 -1.68
CA ILE A 62 12.21 9.25 -0.22
C ILE A 62 13.69 9.32 0.19
N GLN A 63 14.01 10.23 1.10
CA GLN A 63 15.33 10.36 1.71
C GLN A 63 15.30 9.81 3.15
N ASN A 64 16.47 9.50 3.71
CA ASN A 64 16.57 9.01 5.09
C ASN A 64 15.91 9.97 6.09
N ARG A 65 16.08 11.29 5.91
CA ARG A 65 15.47 12.34 6.74
C ARG A 65 13.95 12.43 6.67
N ASP A 66 13.33 11.79 5.68
CA ASP A 66 11.87 11.80 5.53
C ASP A 66 11.19 10.74 6.40
N VAL A 67 11.97 9.86 7.02
CA VAL A 67 11.49 8.77 7.88
C VAL A 67 11.55 9.19 9.34
N ASP A 68 10.39 9.19 9.99
CA ASP A 68 10.30 9.35 11.44
C ASP A 68 9.70 8.07 12.05
N LEU A 69 10.55 7.29 12.71
CA LEU A 69 10.15 6.01 13.32
C LEU A 69 9.47 6.19 14.69
N GLU A 70 9.66 7.33 15.35
CA GLU A 70 9.06 7.61 16.67
C GLU A 70 7.57 7.95 16.50
N ILE A 71 7.25 8.89 15.61
CA ILE A 71 5.85 9.21 15.28
C ILE A 71 5.26 8.30 14.20
N ARG A 72 6.04 7.31 13.71
CA ARG A 72 5.64 6.30 12.73
C ARG A 72 5.08 6.88 11.44
N GLN A 73 5.84 7.79 10.83
CA GLN A 73 5.42 8.47 9.60
C GLN A 73 6.58 8.60 8.60
N ILE A 74 6.22 8.70 7.32
CA ILE A 74 7.13 9.10 6.24
C ILE A 74 6.55 10.31 5.51
N VAL A 75 7.40 11.29 5.23
CA VAL A 75 7.05 12.48 4.45
C VAL A 75 7.38 12.24 2.98
N LEU A 76 6.39 12.25 2.12
CA LEU A 76 6.54 12.17 0.67
C LEU A 76 6.59 13.60 0.10
N ARG A 77 7.80 14.12 -0.16
CA ARG A 77 7.99 15.49 -0.66
C ARG A 77 7.69 15.61 -2.16
N HIS A 78 7.92 14.53 -2.91
CA HIS A 78 7.73 14.49 -4.36
C HIS A 78 6.51 13.65 -4.71
N THR A 79 5.37 14.31 -4.87
CA THR A 79 4.10 13.70 -5.28
C THR A 79 3.65 14.23 -6.64
N LYS A 80 2.79 13.49 -7.34
CA LYS A 80 2.26 13.89 -8.66
C LYS A 80 1.59 15.28 -8.65
N ASN A 81 1.02 15.66 -7.51
CA ASN A 81 0.26 16.92 -7.36
C ASN A 81 1.11 18.05 -6.76
N GLY A 82 2.42 17.86 -6.57
CA GLY A 82 3.32 18.84 -5.94
C GLY A 82 3.07 19.08 -4.44
N LYS A 83 2.07 18.44 -3.84
CA LYS A 83 1.74 18.61 -2.42
C LYS A 83 2.53 17.60 -1.57
N ILE A 84 3.10 18.08 -0.46
CA ILE A 84 3.71 17.19 0.53
C ILE A 84 2.62 16.30 1.12
N GLN A 85 2.91 15.01 1.25
CA GLN A 85 2.01 14.03 1.81
C GLN A 85 2.72 13.26 2.92
N THR A 86 2.07 13.09 4.06
CA THR A 86 2.54 12.22 5.13
C THR A 86 1.81 10.90 5.08
N VAL A 87 2.55 9.80 5.23
CA VAL A 87 2.03 8.43 5.18
C VAL A 87 2.34 7.72 6.50
N PRO A 88 1.35 7.08 7.15
CA PRO A 88 1.58 6.34 8.38
C PRO A 88 2.35 5.03 8.13
N LEU A 89 3.08 4.59 9.14
CA LEU A 89 3.78 3.31 9.19
C LEU A 89 3.14 2.40 10.22
N CYS A 90 2.74 1.20 9.83
CA CYS A 90 2.34 0.17 10.78
C CYS A 90 3.56 -0.32 11.59
N SER A 91 3.32 -0.93 12.74
CA SER A 91 4.40 -1.40 13.64
C SER A 91 5.38 -2.35 12.95
N LEU A 92 4.89 -3.22 12.08
CA LEU A 92 5.74 -4.12 11.29
C LEU A 92 6.66 -3.34 10.35
N MET A 93 6.14 -2.33 9.65
CA MET A 93 6.96 -1.51 8.74
C MET A 93 8.00 -0.69 9.50
N VAL A 94 7.67 -0.19 10.69
CA VAL A 94 8.63 0.47 11.58
C VAL A 94 9.78 -0.49 11.95
N SER A 95 9.48 -1.74 12.32
CA SER A 95 10.49 -2.74 12.63
C SER A 95 11.39 -3.04 11.43
N ILE A 96 10.81 -3.20 10.25
CA ILE A 96 11.55 -3.42 9.00
C ILE A 96 12.48 -2.24 8.69
N LEU A 97 12.01 -1.01 8.81
CA LEU A 97 12.83 0.18 8.54
C LEU A 97 13.91 0.38 9.60
N ARG A 98 13.64 0.07 10.86
CA ARG A 98 14.65 0.14 11.94
C ARG A 98 15.83 -0.79 11.69
N GLU A 99 15.59 -1.96 11.06
CA GLU A 99 16.66 -2.86 10.66
C GLU A 99 17.32 -2.44 9.33
N TYR A 100 16.53 -1.93 8.39
CA TYR A 100 17.03 -1.59 7.07
C TYR A 100 17.90 -0.33 7.06
N MET A 101 17.50 0.73 7.78
CA MET A 101 18.21 2.02 7.73
C MET A 101 19.67 1.94 8.15
N PRO A 102 20.08 1.20 9.20
CA PRO A 102 21.51 0.99 9.52
C PRO A 102 22.27 0.24 8.41
N ILE A 103 21.64 -0.75 7.77
CA ILE A 103 22.25 -1.49 6.64
C ILE A 103 22.43 -0.57 5.43
N ARG A 104 21.43 0.27 5.13
CA ARG A 104 21.47 1.27 4.07
C ARG A 104 22.54 2.32 4.40
N GLY A 105 22.65 2.75 5.65
CA GLY A 105 23.58 3.80 6.10
C GLY A 105 23.34 5.14 5.43
N GLY A 106 24.40 5.93 5.31
CA GLY A 106 24.40 7.21 4.59
C GLY A 106 23.94 8.41 5.41
N LYS A 107 23.86 9.56 4.74
CA LYS A 107 23.46 10.85 5.32
C LYS A 107 21.93 11.03 5.31
N PRO A 108 21.40 12.02 6.05
CA PRO A 108 19.97 12.32 6.03
C PRO A 108 19.41 12.63 4.63
N GLU A 109 20.20 13.25 3.75
CA GLU A 109 19.80 13.64 2.39
C GLU A 109 19.86 12.49 1.38
N ASP A 110 20.49 11.37 1.73
CA ASP A 110 20.62 10.22 0.84
C ASP A 110 19.27 9.51 0.65
N TYR A 111 19.08 8.93 -0.53
CA TYR A 111 17.84 8.23 -0.86
C TYR A 111 17.66 6.96 -0.01
N LEU A 112 16.52 6.82 0.61
CA LEU A 112 16.18 5.65 1.43
C LEU A 112 16.28 4.35 0.59
N PHE A 113 15.68 4.35 -0.59
CA PHE A 113 15.72 3.24 -1.54
C PHE A 113 16.68 3.57 -2.69
N CYS A 114 17.96 3.33 -2.45
CA CYS A 114 19.02 3.66 -3.39
C CYS A 114 19.39 2.48 -4.31
N ASP A 115 20.16 2.74 -5.36
CA ASP A 115 20.84 1.70 -6.12
C ASP A 115 22.03 1.11 -5.33
N GLN A 116 22.78 0.20 -5.92
CA GLN A 116 23.94 -0.44 -5.26
C GLN A 116 25.09 0.51 -4.96
N TYR A 117 25.09 1.71 -5.54
CA TYR A 117 26.12 2.74 -5.36
C TYR A 117 25.65 3.90 -4.46
N GLY A 118 24.44 3.80 -3.91
CA GLY A 118 23.85 4.83 -3.05
C GLY A 118 23.08 5.91 -3.80
N GLY A 119 23.04 5.87 -5.14
CA GLY A 119 22.32 6.80 -5.98
C GLY A 119 20.80 6.55 -6.03
N MET A 120 20.06 7.53 -6.59
CA MET A 120 18.61 7.40 -6.78
C MET A 120 18.28 6.25 -7.74
N LEU A 121 17.36 5.38 -7.37
CA LEU A 121 16.79 4.40 -8.31
C LEU A 121 16.11 5.10 -9.49
N SER A 122 16.46 4.76 -10.72
CA SER A 122 15.70 5.18 -11.90
C SER A 122 14.27 4.58 -11.86
N MET A 123 13.34 5.14 -12.65
CA MET A 123 11.99 4.55 -12.75
C MET A 123 12.04 3.09 -13.23
N ASN A 124 12.91 2.83 -14.21
CA ASN A 124 13.12 1.46 -14.70
C ASN A 124 13.82 0.59 -13.65
N GLY A 125 14.79 1.16 -12.90
CA GLY A 125 15.46 0.47 -11.79
C GLY A 125 14.48 0.02 -10.71
N LEU A 126 13.55 0.87 -10.29
CA LEU A 126 12.51 0.49 -9.33
C LEU A 126 11.56 -0.57 -9.90
N ARG A 127 11.15 -0.43 -11.18
CA ARG A 127 10.31 -1.43 -11.84
C ARG A 127 10.99 -2.79 -11.90
N LEU A 128 12.26 -2.83 -12.27
CA LEU A 128 13.06 -4.06 -12.31
C LEU A 128 13.30 -4.63 -10.91
N ALA A 129 13.49 -3.79 -9.89
CA ALA A 129 13.64 -4.24 -8.51
C ALA A 129 12.41 -5.00 -8.03
N VAL A 130 11.21 -4.44 -8.26
CA VAL A 130 9.92 -5.09 -7.94
C VAL A 130 9.73 -6.36 -8.77
N ALA A 131 10.00 -6.31 -10.09
CA ALA A 131 9.82 -7.46 -10.96
C ALA A 131 10.72 -8.64 -10.55
N ARG A 132 12.02 -8.40 -10.33
CA ARG A 132 12.98 -9.42 -9.88
C ARG A 132 12.58 -10.02 -8.54
N HIS A 133 12.15 -9.18 -7.60
CA HIS A 133 11.68 -9.65 -6.31
C HIS A 133 10.48 -10.59 -6.47
N ASN A 134 9.46 -10.20 -7.24
CA ASN A 134 8.26 -11.00 -7.43
C ASN A 134 8.58 -12.33 -8.12
N GLN A 135 9.37 -12.30 -9.20
CA GLN A 135 9.79 -13.49 -9.92
C GLN A 135 10.60 -14.45 -9.02
N SER A 136 11.51 -13.93 -8.18
CA SER A 136 12.26 -14.76 -7.24
C SER A 136 11.37 -15.44 -6.17
N ARG A 137 10.12 -15.01 -6.04
CA ARG A 137 9.11 -15.57 -5.15
C ARG A 137 8.06 -16.42 -5.87
N GLY A 138 8.27 -16.70 -7.17
CA GLY A 138 7.35 -17.47 -7.98
C GLY A 138 6.06 -16.72 -8.38
N VAL A 139 6.08 -15.38 -8.35
CA VAL A 139 4.93 -14.55 -8.70
C VAL A 139 5.19 -13.80 -10.01
N ASP A 140 4.42 -14.09 -11.05
CA ASP A 140 4.59 -13.52 -12.40
C ASP A 140 4.08 -12.07 -12.52
N LYS A 141 3.17 -11.66 -11.64
CA LYS A 141 2.69 -10.28 -11.57
C LYS A 141 3.80 -9.35 -11.05
N THR A 142 4.30 -8.43 -11.87
CA THR A 142 5.52 -7.66 -11.58
C THR A 142 5.31 -6.15 -11.43
N SER A 143 4.08 -5.69 -11.37
CA SER A 143 3.76 -4.27 -11.37
C SER A 143 3.72 -3.65 -9.98
N ALA A 144 4.56 -2.62 -9.74
CA ALA A 144 4.47 -1.81 -8.52
C ALA A 144 3.10 -1.13 -8.36
N HIS A 145 2.40 -0.82 -9.47
CA HIS A 145 1.06 -0.25 -9.45
C HIS A 145 0.03 -1.27 -8.91
N LEU A 146 0.28 -2.55 -9.13
CA LEU A 146 -0.58 -3.62 -8.64
C LEU A 146 -0.56 -3.70 -7.09
N TYR A 147 0.58 -3.45 -6.45
CA TYR A 147 0.65 -3.32 -4.97
C TYR A 147 -0.28 -2.23 -4.45
N ARG A 148 -0.33 -1.08 -5.14
CA ARG A 148 -1.25 0.00 -4.79
C ARG A 148 -2.72 -0.41 -4.95
N HIS A 149 -3.06 -1.12 -6.03
CA HIS A 149 -4.40 -1.69 -6.24
C HIS A 149 -4.76 -2.66 -5.13
N THR A 150 -3.87 -3.59 -4.84
CA THR A 150 -4.06 -4.59 -3.79
C THR A 150 -4.19 -3.95 -2.41
N PHE A 151 -3.32 -2.96 -2.09
CA PHE A 151 -3.43 -2.19 -0.86
C PHE A 151 -4.79 -1.53 -0.72
N ALA A 152 -5.24 -0.81 -1.76
CA ALA A 152 -6.51 -0.10 -1.72
C ALA A 152 -7.70 -1.05 -1.51
N ARG A 153 -7.72 -2.17 -2.23
CA ARG A 153 -8.75 -3.20 -2.09
C ARG A 153 -8.74 -3.79 -0.68
N LYS A 154 -7.59 -4.30 -0.22
CA LYS A 154 -7.49 -4.89 1.11
C LYS A 154 -7.82 -3.92 2.23
N TYR A 155 -7.38 -2.67 2.12
CA TYR A 155 -7.70 -1.63 3.10
C TYR A 155 -9.21 -1.42 3.23
N LEU A 156 -9.90 -1.33 2.11
CA LEU A 156 -11.34 -1.10 2.10
C LEU A 156 -12.11 -2.39 2.43
N VAL A 157 -11.85 -3.50 1.72
CA VAL A 157 -12.66 -4.74 1.81
C VAL A 157 -12.30 -5.56 3.03
N ASP A 158 -11.03 -5.98 3.12
CA ASP A 158 -10.62 -6.97 4.11
C ASP A 158 -10.47 -6.32 5.50
N CYS A 159 -10.00 -5.06 5.55
CA CYS A 159 -9.79 -4.32 6.79
C CYS A 159 -10.98 -3.43 7.20
N GLY A 160 -11.98 -3.22 6.32
CA GLY A 160 -13.11 -2.33 6.58
C GLY A 160 -12.70 -0.87 6.79
N GLY A 161 -11.65 -0.43 6.10
CA GLY A 161 -11.10 0.92 6.24
C GLY A 161 -11.98 1.99 5.59
N ASP A 162 -11.91 3.21 6.09
CA ASP A 162 -12.68 4.35 5.60
C ASP A 162 -12.15 4.87 4.25
N ALA A 163 -13.06 5.15 3.30
CA ALA A 163 -12.72 5.59 1.95
C ALA A 163 -12.07 6.99 1.88
N LEU A 164 -12.44 7.91 2.78
CA LEU A 164 -11.83 9.24 2.84
C LEU A 164 -10.42 9.15 3.43
N MET A 165 -10.22 8.27 4.40
CA MET A 165 -8.89 7.98 4.93
C MET A 165 -8.01 7.36 3.84
N LEU A 166 -8.52 6.38 3.08
CA LEU A 166 -7.81 5.81 1.94
C LEU A 166 -7.44 6.87 0.90
N GLN A 167 -8.36 7.79 0.58
CA GLN A 167 -8.10 8.91 -0.31
C GLN A 167 -6.88 9.73 0.14
N LYS A 168 -6.79 10.05 1.43
CA LYS A 168 -5.66 10.78 2.03
C LYS A 168 -4.36 9.96 1.94
N ILE A 169 -4.40 8.68 2.33
CA ILE A 169 -3.23 7.79 2.30
C ILE A 169 -2.69 7.64 0.88
N LEU A 170 -3.56 7.49 -0.12
CA LEU A 170 -3.17 7.36 -1.51
C LEU A 170 -2.81 8.69 -2.19
N GLY A 171 -3.12 9.84 -1.58
CA GLY A 171 -2.92 11.15 -2.18
C GLY A 171 -3.75 11.35 -3.45
N HIS A 172 -5.02 10.92 -3.42
CA HIS A 172 -5.97 11.17 -4.49
C HIS A 172 -6.53 12.58 -4.40
N SER A 173 -6.46 13.34 -5.50
CA SER A 173 -7.00 14.71 -5.55
C SER A 173 -8.53 14.75 -5.54
N THR A 174 -9.19 13.66 -5.95
CA THR A 174 -10.65 13.55 -5.99
C THR A 174 -11.11 12.21 -5.44
N LEU A 175 -12.30 12.21 -4.84
CA LEU A 175 -12.95 10.99 -4.37
C LEU A 175 -13.31 10.04 -5.53
N LYS A 176 -13.52 10.57 -6.74
CA LYS A 176 -13.78 9.77 -7.96
C LYS A 176 -12.68 8.73 -8.19
N MET A 177 -11.41 9.07 -7.91
CA MET A 177 -10.29 8.12 -8.04
C MET A 177 -10.35 7.01 -6.99
N THR A 178 -10.92 7.27 -5.81
CA THR A 178 -11.11 6.28 -4.75
C THR A 178 -12.38 5.45 -5.00
N LYS A 179 -13.42 6.05 -5.59
CA LYS A 179 -14.66 5.34 -5.97
C LYS A 179 -14.41 4.14 -6.90
N HIS A 180 -13.36 4.20 -7.74
CA HIS A 180 -12.98 3.05 -8.56
C HIS A 180 -12.69 1.80 -7.73
N TYR A 181 -12.21 1.97 -6.49
CA TYR A 181 -12.04 0.87 -5.54
C TYR A 181 -13.31 0.55 -4.75
N CYS A 182 -14.25 1.51 -4.61
CA CYS A 182 -15.51 1.32 -3.90
C CYS A 182 -16.56 0.59 -4.74
N ALA A 183 -16.54 0.69 -6.06
CA ALA A 183 -17.52 0.05 -6.96
C ALA A 183 -17.52 -1.50 -6.88
N ILE A 184 -16.52 -2.07 -6.19
CA ILE A 184 -16.41 -3.52 -5.92
C ILE A 184 -17.32 -3.94 -4.74
N TYR A 185 -18.01 -2.99 -4.07
CA TYR A 185 -18.57 -3.15 -2.72
C TYR A 185 -20.06 -3.45 -2.64
N ASP A 186 -20.85 -3.20 -3.70
CA ASP A 186 -22.32 -3.33 -3.58
C ASP A 186 -22.78 -4.73 -3.20
N ALA A 187 -21.95 -5.76 -3.48
CA ALA A 187 -22.23 -7.15 -3.08
C ALA A 187 -21.80 -7.50 -1.64
N ASP A 188 -20.88 -6.74 -1.05
CA ASP A 188 -20.30 -7.07 0.26
C ASP A 188 -20.88 -6.21 1.41
N ILE A 189 -21.59 -5.12 1.12
CA ILE A 189 -22.21 -4.24 2.13
C ILE A 189 -23.12 -5.05 3.08
N ALA A 190 -23.86 -6.01 2.56
CA ALA A 190 -24.79 -6.80 3.37
C ALA A 190 -24.10 -7.75 4.37
N LYS A 191 -22.87 -8.20 4.06
CA LYS A 191 -22.14 -9.18 4.90
C LYS A 191 -21.65 -8.61 6.23
N ASP A 192 -21.27 -7.32 6.23
CA ASP A 192 -20.68 -6.68 7.40
C ASP A 192 -21.54 -5.53 7.96
N TYR A 193 -22.80 -5.42 7.52
CA TYR A 193 -23.66 -4.29 7.90
C TYR A 193 -23.84 -4.15 9.41
N ASP A 194 -23.94 -5.26 10.15
CA ASP A 194 -24.08 -5.25 11.62
C ASP A 194 -22.89 -4.59 12.31
N ARG A 195 -21.68 -4.65 11.73
CA ARG A 195 -20.50 -3.98 12.25
C ARG A 195 -20.62 -2.46 12.19
N PHE A 196 -21.35 -1.93 11.21
CA PHE A 196 -21.50 -0.49 10.95
C PHE A 196 -22.90 0.03 11.33
N SER A 197 -23.84 -0.85 11.67
CA SER A 197 -25.20 -0.47 12.06
C SER A 197 -25.20 0.17 13.46
N PRO A 198 -25.62 1.44 13.60
CA PRO A 198 -25.78 2.06 14.92
C PRO A 198 -26.74 1.27 15.82
N LEU A 199 -27.77 0.66 15.26
CA LEU A 199 -28.72 -0.16 16.00
C LEU A 199 -28.07 -1.42 16.57
N ALA A 200 -27.24 -2.11 15.78
CA ALA A 200 -26.52 -3.30 16.24
C ALA A 200 -25.49 -2.95 17.32
N GLN A 201 -24.80 -1.81 17.20
CA GLN A 201 -23.82 -1.34 18.19
C GLN A 201 -24.47 -0.95 19.52
N LEU A 202 -25.67 -0.37 19.50
CA LEU A 202 -26.41 0.01 20.72
C LEU A 202 -26.95 -1.21 21.48
N ASN A 203 -27.15 -2.33 20.82
CA ASN A 203 -27.71 -3.56 21.42
C ASN A 203 -26.64 -4.59 21.80
N GLN A 204 -25.36 -4.27 21.73
CA GLN A 204 -24.32 -5.19 22.23
C GLN A 204 -24.47 -5.39 23.75
N PRO A 205 -24.66 -6.61 24.24
CA PRO A 205 -24.74 -6.87 25.68
C PRO A 205 -23.40 -6.50 26.32
N LYS A 206 -23.43 -5.57 27.28
CA LYS A 206 -22.25 -5.26 28.08
C LYS A 206 -21.83 -6.55 28.79
N GLU A 207 -20.64 -7.07 28.50
CA GLU A 207 -20.09 -8.22 29.23
C GLU A 207 -20.00 -7.88 30.71
N ARG A 208 -20.79 -8.59 31.52
CA ARG A 208 -20.66 -8.50 32.99
C ARG A 208 -19.38 -9.21 33.39
N ILE A 209 -18.48 -8.46 34.03
CA ILE A 209 -17.34 -9.04 34.69
C ILE A 209 -17.85 -10.03 35.74
N ARG A 210 -17.77 -11.33 35.47
CA ARG A 210 -18.05 -12.37 36.45
C ARG A 210 -16.85 -12.44 37.39
N LYS A 211 -17.00 -11.97 38.64
CA LYS A 211 -16.05 -12.30 39.70
C LYS A 211 -15.95 -13.83 39.75
N ARG A 212 -14.78 -14.40 39.46
CA ARG A 212 -14.46 -15.74 39.89
C ARG A 212 -14.13 -15.66 41.37
N LEU A 213 -15.00 -16.23 42.19
CA LEU A 213 -14.71 -16.58 43.59
C LEU A 213 -13.79 -17.79 43.63
#